data_4700989d50bc32a07362aeba20520993
#
_entry.id   4700989d50bc32a07362aeba20520993
#
_cell.length_a   1.000
_cell.length_b   1.000
_cell.length_c   1.000
_cell.angle_alpha   90.00
_cell.angle_beta   90.00
_cell.angle_gamma   90.00
#
_symmetry.space_group_name_H-M   'P 1'
#
loop_
_entity.id
_entity.type
_entity.pdbx_description
1 polymer ?
#
loop_
_entity_poly.entity_id
_entity_poly.type
_entity_poly.pdbx_seq_one_letter_code
_entity_poly.pdbx_strand_id
1 'polypeptide(L)'
;MFNRTVRDRFEVIEPHIRDRRVLDVGCVDARPARQQSSSRIGHKPDMLFRRIVAVNPQTVGVDVDEEGVKALAAMGYSVICADAQTMDLGRRFDTIVAGEIIEHLENPGLFLRNAARHLDGGGTLIVSTPNPFYQGQTWKIWRYGRPEVHEDHTNWQDPTTLTALLRRCGFEIADGCWVQPRKSLFKTWKRLLRPYFSYAFVVVARWKGA
;
A
#
# COMPACT_ATOMS: atom_id res chain seq x y z
N MET A 1 -18.26 -3.02 6.52
CA MET A 1 -16.84 -2.68 6.64
C MET A 1 -16.44 -1.69 5.55
N PHE A 2 -16.59 -1.97 4.26
CA PHE A 2 -16.26 -1.06 3.16
C PHE A 2 -17.43 -0.12 2.80
N ASN A 3 -17.84 0.73 3.75
CA ASN A 3 -19.05 1.56 3.61
C ASN A 3 -18.75 3.01 3.19
N ARG A 4 -17.48 3.40 3.16
CA ARG A 4 -17.06 4.75 2.76
C ARG A 4 -16.12 4.73 1.55
N THR A 5 -16.07 5.85 0.85
CA THR A 5 -15.16 6.08 -0.26
C THR A 5 -14.38 7.37 -0.01
N VAL A 6 -13.06 7.30 -0.14
CA VAL A 6 -12.15 8.45 -0.05
C VAL A 6 -11.63 8.80 -1.45
N ARG A 7 -11.08 9.99 -1.61
CA ARG A 7 -10.47 10.42 -2.87
C ARG A 7 -9.02 10.03 -2.99
N ASP A 8 -8.35 9.95 -1.84
CA ASP A 8 -6.94 9.64 -1.72
C ASP A 8 -6.74 8.70 -0.53
N ARG A 9 -5.94 7.65 -0.70
CA ARG A 9 -5.58 6.72 0.37
C ARG A 9 -4.90 7.41 1.56
N PHE A 10 -4.23 8.54 1.32
CA PHE A 10 -3.58 9.31 2.38
C PHE A 10 -4.55 9.84 3.43
N GLU A 11 -5.81 10.14 3.07
CA GLU A 11 -6.87 10.50 4.02
C GLU A 11 -7.10 9.42 5.10
N VAL A 12 -6.78 8.16 4.77
CA VAL A 12 -6.87 7.02 5.71
C VAL A 12 -5.58 6.83 6.49
N ILE A 13 -4.43 7.07 5.86
CA ILE A 13 -3.11 6.83 6.43
C ILE A 13 -2.76 7.91 7.47
N GLU A 14 -3.00 9.18 7.16
CA GLU A 14 -2.55 10.33 7.94
C GLU A 14 -2.93 10.26 9.43
N PRO A 15 -4.16 9.88 9.85
CA PRO A 15 -4.52 9.79 11.27
C PRO A 15 -3.73 8.74 12.06
N HIS A 16 -3.08 7.79 11.39
CA HIS A 16 -2.37 6.67 12.00
C HIS A 16 -0.85 6.86 12.09
N ILE A 17 -0.32 7.94 11.51
CA ILE A 17 1.14 8.16 11.42
C ILE A 17 1.66 9.30 12.29
N ARG A 18 0.79 10.21 12.78
CA ARG A 18 1.20 11.34 13.62
C ARG A 18 1.73 10.84 14.95
N ASP A 19 2.92 11.30 15.34
CA ASP A 19 3.58 10.97 16.63
C ASP A 19 3.72 9.46 16.87
N ARG A 20 3.93 8.69 15.80
CA ARG A 20 4.09 7.24 15.81
C ARG A 20 5.44 6.83 15.24
N ARG A 21 5.96 5.69 15.68
CA ARG A 21 7.06 5.01 14.96
C ARG A 21 6.48 4.36 13.72
N VAL A 22 6.83 4.88 12.56
CA VAL A 22 6.23 4.49 11.27
C VAL A 22 7.27 3.80 10.40
N LEU A 23 6.87 2.66 9.81
CA LEU A 23 7.56 2.01 8.72
C LEU A 23 6.70 2.13 7.45
N ASP A 24 7.28 2.64 6.37
CA ASP A 24 6.67 2.61 5.04
C ASP A 24 7.37 1.56 4.18
N VAL A 25 6.62 0.55 3.72
CA VAL A 25 7.11 -0.57 2.93
C VAL A 25 6.76 -0.34 1.46
N GLY A 26 7.77 -0.45 0.59
CA GLY A 26 7.68 -0.03 -0.80
C GLY A 26 7.85 1.49 -0.93
N CYS A 27 8.85 2.05 -0.23
CA CYS A 27 9.05 3.50 -0.16
C CYS A 27 9.60 4.12 -1.46
N VAL A 28 10.12 3.30 -2.37
CA VAL A 28 10.58 3.73 -3.69
C VAL A 28 9.42 3.56 -4.68
N ASP A 29 8.86 4.66 -5.19
CA ASP A 29 7.83 4.61 -6.25
C ASP A 29 8.51 4.22 -7.59
N ALA A 30 9.04 2.99 -7.66
CA ALA A 30 9.63 2.42 -8.85
C ALA A 30 8.51 1.99 -9.80
N ARG A 31 8.53 2.50 -11.01
CA ARG A 31 7.76 1.94 -12.13
C ARG A 31 8.71 1.19 -13.05
N PRO A 32 8.23 0.06 -13.67
CA PRO A 32 9.14 -0.92 -14.24
C PRO A 32 10.03 -0.41 -15.36
N ALA A 33 11.14 -1.09 -15.50
CA ALA A 33 12.01 -1.48 -16.63
C ALA A 33 12.33 -0.48 -17.76
N ARG A 34 11.61 0.61 -17.96
CA ARG A 34 11.89 1.53 -19.07
C ARG A 34 12.50 2.87 -18.72
N GLN A 35 12.66 3.19 -17.43
CA GLN A 35 13.33 4.42 -16.99
C GLN A 35 13.99 4.21 -15.63
N GLN A 36 15.27 4.52 -15.53
CA GLN A 36 16.08 4.44 -14.32
C GLN A 36 15.39 5.08 -13.12
N SER A 37 15.27 4.33 -12.01
CA SER A 37 14.58 4.73 -10.76
C SER A 37 15.11 6.06 -10.21
N SER A 38 16.42 6.27 -10.27
CA SER A 38 17.11 7.43 -9.72
C SER A 38 16.68 8.77 -10.32
N SER A 39 16.35 8.81 -11.61
CA SER A 39 15.97 10.08 -12.28
C SER A 39 14.56 10.56 -11.93
N ARG A 40 13.69 9.68 -11.38
CA ARG A 40 12.29 9.99 -11.06
C ARG A 40 12.04 10.36 -9.61
N ILE A 41 12.84 9.83 -8.69
CA ILE A 41 12.71 10.08 -7.26
C ILE A 41 12.79 11.58 -6.95
N GLY A 42 13.61 12.32 -7.68
CA GLY A 42 13.76 13.77 -7.53
C GLY A 42 12.53 14.61 -7.92
N HIS A 43 11.63 14.09 -8.78
CA HIS A 43 10.62 14.91 -9.47
C HIS A 43 9.16 14.62 -9.07
N LYS A 44 8.90 13.71 -8.10
CA LYS A 44 7.55 13.39 -7.65
C LYS A 44 7.29 13.82 -6.20
N PRO A 45 6.78 15.05 -5.98
CA PRO A 45 6.43 15.52 -4.64
C PRO A 45 5.25 14.75 -4.03
N ASP A 46 4.45 14.06 -4.85
CA ASP A 46 3.25 13.31 -4.48
C ASP A 46 3.50 11.82 -4.17
N MET A 47 4.77 11.37 -4.13
CA MET A 47 5.11 10.04 -3.62
C MET A 47 4.55 9.83 -2.22
N LEU A 48 3.94 8.66 -1.99
CA LEU A 48 3.34 8.32 -0.69
C LEU A 48 4.35 8.48 0.45
N PHE A 49 5.54 7.92 0.31
CA PHE A 49 6.61 8.02 1.31
C PHE A 49 6.92 9.47 1.70
N ARG A 50 7.10 10.37 0.73
CA ARG A 50 7.37 11.79 1.00
C ARG A 50 6.22 12.48 1.74
N ARG A 51 4.99 12.14 1.41
CA ARG A 51 3.81 12.66 2.11
C ARG A 51 3.76 12.17 3.55
N ILE A 52 4.13 10.89 3.80
CA ILE A 52 4.23 10.34 5.14
C ILE A 52 5.33 11.05 5.93
N VAL A 53 6.53 11.21 5.36
CA VAL A 53 7.65 11.91 6.01
C VAL A 53 7.33 13.39 6.27
N ALA A 54 6.58 14.05 5.40
CA ALA A 54 6.16 15.45 5.62
C ALA A 54 5.26 15.60 6.87
N VAL A 55 4.50 14.56 7.24
CA VAL A 55 3.68 14.52 8.47
C VAL A 55 4.48 13.98 9.65
N ASN A 56 5.33 12.99 9.41
CA ASN A 56 6.15 12.34 10.44
C ASN A 56 7.60 12.16 9.92
N PRO A 57 8.50 13.09 10.24
CA PRO A 57 9.90 13.05 9.78
C PRO A 57 10.71 11.86 10.30
N GLN A 58 10.24 11.17 11.34
CA GLN A 58 10.91 9.98 11.91
C GLN A 58 10.53 8.68 11.18
N THR A 59 9.74 8.75 10.12
CA THR A 59 9.36 7.60 9.31
C THR A 59 10.58 6.93 8.70
N VAL A 60 10.59 5.60 8.74
CA VAL A 60 11.59 4.77 8.08
C VAL A 60 10.96 4.16 6.84
N GLY A 61 11.66 4.22 5.71
CA GLY A 61 11.27 3.54 4.49
C GLY A 61 12.04 2.23 4.29
N VAL A 62 11.39 1.24 3.70
CA VAL A 62 12.03 -0.01 3.25
C VAL A 62 11.65 -0.29 1.80
N ASP A 63 12.62 -0.69 1.00
CA ASP A 63 12.41 -1.13 -0.37
C ASP A 63 13.51 -2.12 -0.81
N VAL A 64 13.24 -2.93 -1.83
CA VAL A 64 14.25 -3.83 -2.45
C VAL A 64 15.06 -3.13 -3.54
N ASP A 65 14.59 -1.99 -4.06
CA ASP A 65 15.29 -1.20 -5.07
C ASP A 65 16.49 -0.47 -4.46
N GLU A 66 17.65 -1.08 -4.56
CA GLU A 66 18.90 -0.55 -3.99
C GLU A 66 19.26 0.85 -4.53
N GLU A 67 19.05 1.10 -5.84
CA GLU A 67 19.34 2.40 -6.45
C GLU A 67 18.38 3.48 -5.95
N GLY A 68 17.09 3.15 -5.87
CA GLY A 68 16.07 4.03 -5.33
C GLY A 68 16.30 4.36 -3.85
N VAL A 69 16.65 3.37 -3.05
CA VAL A 69 17.00 3.55 -1.63
C VAL A 69 18.23 4.45 -1.48
N LYS A 70 19.31 4.22 -2.26
CA LYS A 70 20.50 5.09 -2.26
C LYS A 70 20.16 6.54 -2.62
N ALA A 71 19.29 6.74 -3.62
CA ALA A 71 18.86 8.07 -4.02
C ALA A 71 18.04 8.78 -2.93
N LEU A 72 17.14 8.09 -2.25
CA LEU A 72 16.38 8.63 -1.12
C LEU A 72 17.29 8.93 0.08
N ALA A 73 18.25 8.05 0.39
CA ALA A 73 19.24 8.27 1.45
C ALA A 73 20.10 9.50 1.17
N ALA A 74 20.54 9.73 -0.07
CA ALA A 74 21.27 10.91 -0.48
C ALA A 74 20.47 12.22 -0.31
N MET A 75 19.15 12.14 -0.30
CA MET A 75 18.25 13.27 0.00
C MET A 75 17.99 13.45 1.51
N GLY A 76 18.62 12.65 2.37
CA GLY A 76 18.48 12.73 3.83
C GLY A 76 17.32 11.95 4.43
N TYR A 77 16.66 11.08 3.66
CA TYR A 77 15.60 10.21 4.18
C TYR A 77 16.16 9.00 4.93
N SER A 78 15.47 8.56 5.97
CA SER A 78 15.77 7.32 6.70
C SER A 78 15.19 6.13 5.92
N VAL A 79 16.02 5.44 5.15
CA VAL A 79 15.60 4.32 4.29
C VAL A 79 16.57 3.15 4.39
N ILE A 80 16.05 1.93 4.22
CA ILE A 80 16.78 0.67 4.35
C ILE A 80 16.47 -0.18 3.10
N CYS A 81 17.52 -0.75 2.48
CA CYS A 81 17.35 -1.71 1.40
C CYS A 81 17.12 -3.10 2.00
N ALA A 82 15.90 -3.64 1.88
CA ALA A 82 15.57 -4.98 2.37
C ALA A 82 14.29 -5.51 1.70
N ASP A 83 14.16 -6.84 1.62
CA ASP A 83 12.95 -7.52 1.20
C ASP A 83 11.92 -7.55 2.35
N ALA A 84 10.76 -6.97 2.12
CA ALA A 84 9.66 -6.91 3.07
C ALA A 84 9.19 -8.30 3.57
N GLN A 85 9.40 -9.35 2.79
CA GLN A 85 8.99 -10.70 3.14
C GLN A 85 9.93 -11.34 4.18
N THR A 86 11.20 -10.92 4.22
CA THR A 86 12.26 -11.58 5.01
C THR A 86 13.05 -10.64 5.92
N MET A 87 12.83 -9.32 5.81
CA MET A 87 13.56 -8.32 6.60
C MET A 87 13.53 -8.62 8.10
N ASP A 88 14.64 -8.27 8.77
CA ASP A 88 14.72 -8.12 10.22
C ASP A 88 15.40 -6.79 10.53
N LEU A 89 14.60 -5.83 11.03
CA LEU A 89 15.06 -4.47 11.30
C LEU A 89 15.52 -4.27 12.76
N GLY A 90 15.45 -5.32 13.61
CA GLY A 90 15.84 -5.27 15.03
C GLY A 90 15.01 -4.29 15.87
N ARG A 91 13.89 -3.79 15.36
CA ARG A 91 13.01 -2.81 16.02
C ARG A 91 11.55 -2.99 15.63
N ARG A 92 10.66 -2.43 16.43
CA ARG A 92 9.21 -2.47 16.24
C ARG A 92 8.64 -1.08 15.98
N PHE A 93 7.48 -1.08 15.36
CA PHE A 93 6.77 0.11 14.92
C PHE A 93 5.34 0.13 15.48
N ASP A 94 4.78 1.32 15.64
CA ASP A 94 3.39 1.51 16.00
C ASP A 94 2.48 1.39 14.78
N THR A 95 3.01 1.80 13.61
CA THR A 95 2.28 1.74 12.34
C THR A 95 3.20 1.28 11.21
N ILE A 96 2.72 0.33 10.42
CA ILE A 96 3.32 -0.07 9.14
C ILE A 96 2.36 0.32 8.02
N VAL A 97 2.87 1.02 7.01
CA VAL A 97 2.14 1.37 5.80
C VAL A 97 2.68 0.52 4.65
N ALA A 98 1.79 -0.11 3.89
CA ALA A 98 2.09 -0.95 2.73
C ALA A 98 1.20 -0.48 1.56
N GLY A 99 1.68 0.56 0.87
CA GLY A 99 0.92 1.26 -0.16
C GLY A 99 1.19 0.72 -1.57
N GLU A 100 0.29 -0.11 -2.11
CA GLU A 100 0.44 -0.71 -3.45
C GLU A 100 1.75 -1.50 -3.59
N ILE A 101 2.03 -2.35 -2.60
CA ILE A 101 3.16 -3.26 -2.58
C ILE A 101 2.71 -4.73 -2.60
N ILE A 102 1.55 -5.05 -1.97
CA ILE A 102 1.15 -6.43 -1.74
C ILE A 102 0.90 -7.21 -3.04
N GLU A 103 0.46 -6.53 -4.09
CA GLU A 103 0.25 -7.11 -5.43
C GLU A 103 1.54 -7.50 -6.14
N HIS A 104 2.67 -6.93 -5.74
CA HIS A 104 4.01 -7.22 -6.28
C HIS A 104 4.74 -8.35 -5.55
N LEU A 105 4.25 -8.75 -4.37
CA LEU A 105 4.93 -9.75 -3.54
C LEU A 105 4.61 -11.17 -4.02
N GLU A 106 5.62 -12.02 -4.13
CA GLU A 106 5.45 -13.44 -4.47
C GLU A 106 4.67 -14.18 -3.37
N ASN A 107 4.90 -13.81 -2.09
CA ASN A 107 4.23 -14.43 -0.96
C ASN A 107 3.63 -13.39 0.01
N PRO A 108 2.43 -12.86 -0.27
CA PRO A 108 1.76 -11.89 0.60
C PRO A 108 1.60 -12.37 2.06
N GLY A 109 1.35 -13.66 2.27
CA GLY A 109 1.22 -14.23 3.61
C GLY A 109 2.52 -14.20 4.40
N LEU A 110 3.68 -14.36 3.74
CA LEU A 110 4.99 -14.24 4.38
C LEU A 110 5.24 -12.79 4.81
N PHE A 111 4.99 -11.84 3.92
CA PHE A 111 5.05 -10.41 4.24
C PHE A 111 4.19 -10.05 5.44
N LEU A 112 2.92 -10.45 5.46
CA LEU A 112 2.02 -10.10 6.57
C LEU A 112 2.49 -10.67 7.91
N ARG A 113 2.99 -11.89 7.94
CA ARG A 113 3.61 -12.48 9.14
C ARG A 113 4.88 -11.74 9.55
N ASN A 114 5.67 -11.30 8.59
CA ASN A 114 6.86 -10.51 8.87
C ASN A 114 6.51 -9.11 9.39
N ALA A 115 5.52 -8.44 8.80
CA ALA A 115 4.99 -7.18 9.29
C ALA A 115 4.49 -7.29 10.74
N ALA A 116 3.79 -8.40 11.08
CA ALA A 116 3.34 -8.67 12.45
C ALA A 116 4.51 -8.71 13.46
N ARG A 117 5.67 -9.29 13.09
CA ARG A 117 6.87 -9.32 13.96
C ARG A 117 7.46 -7.92 14.20
N HIS A 118 7.28 -7.01 13.24
CA HIS A 118 7.77 -5.64 13.32
C HIS A 118 6.74 -4.66 13.92
N LEU A 119 5.56 -5.12 14.32
CA LEU A 119 4.57 -4.32 15.03
C LEU A 119 4.65 -4.55 16.53
N ASP A 120 4.42 -3.48 17.29
CA ASP A 120 4.12 -3.61 18.71
C ASP A 120 2.73 -4.22 18.93
N GLY A 121 2.47 -4.73 20.17
CA GLY A 121 1.15 -5.23 20.52
C GLY A 121 0.09 -4.13 20.35
N GLY A 122 -0.94 -4.40 19.55
CA GLY A 122 -1.95 -3.39 19.18
C GLY A 122 -1.55 -2.44 18.05
N GLY A 123 -0.35 -2.61 17.46
CA GLY A 123 0.13 -1.80 16.33
C GLY A 123 -0.75 -1.96 15.09
N THR A 124 -0.67 -0.99 14.19
CA THR A 124 -1.54 -0.87 13.02
C THR A 124 -0.78 -1.20 11.73
N LEU A 125 -1.35 -2.07 10.90
CA LEU A 125 -0.94 -2.28 9.52
C LEU A 125 -1.99 -1.66 8.58
N ILE A 126 -1.53 -0.81 7.65
CA ILE A 126 -2.38 -0.21 6.62
C ILE A 126 -1.93 -0.72 5.27
N VAL A 127 -2.81 -1.43 4.58
CA VAL A 127 -2.54 -1.97 3.23
C VAL A 127 -3.46 -1.31 2.24
N SER A 128 -2.91 -0.77 1.15
CA SER A 128 -3.70 -0.38 -0.02
C SER A 128 -3.25 -1.18 -1.24
N THR A 129 -4.19 -1.47 -2.14
CA THR A 129 -3.92 -2.20 -3.38
C THR A 129 -4.97 -1.85 -4.45
N PRO A 130 -4.65 -1.96 -5.74
CA PRO A 130 -5.62 -1.81 -6.81
C PRO A 130 -6.75 -2.85 -6.68
N ASN A 131 -7.95 -2.46 -7.09
CA ASN A 131 -9.08 -3.36 -7.11
C ASN A 131 -9.15 -4.11 -8.45
N PRO A 132 -9.04 -5.45 -8.48
CA PRO A 132 -9.12 -6.22 -9.72
C PRO A 132 -10.49 -6.08 -10.42
N PHE A 133 -11.54 -5.78 -9.67
CA PHE A 133 -12.90 -5.58 -10.20
C PHE A 133 -13.20 -4.11 -10.57
N TYR A 134 -12.18 -3.26 -10.61
CA TYR A 134 -12.34 -1.89 -11.04
C TYR A 134 -13.07 -1.80 -12.38
N GLN A 135 -14.02 -0.87 -12.49
CA GLN A 135 -14.87 -0.72 -13.66
C GLN A 135 -14.09 -0.60 -14.98
N GLY A 136 -12.94 0.07 -14.96
CA GLY A 136 -12.05 0.16 -16.13
C GLY A 136 -11.50 -1.19 -16.58
N GLN A 137 -11.21 -2.10 -15.64
CA GLN A 137 -10.79 -3.46 -15.96
C GLN A 137 -11.91 -4.28 -16.60
N THR A 138 -13.13 -4.18 -16.04
CA THR A 138 -14.32 -4.84 -16.63
C THR A 138 -14.53 -4.40 -18.08
N TRP A 139 -14.40 -3.09 -18.36
CA TRP A 139 -14.51 -2.56 -19.72
C TRP A 139 -13.39 -3.07 -20.63
N LYS A 140 -12.15 -3.16 -20.15
CA LYS A 140 -11.00 -3.68 -20.91
C LYS A 140 -11.17 -5.17 -21.22
N ILE A 141 -11.63 -5.98 -20.25
CA ILE A 141 -11.94 -7.39 -20.48
C ILE A 141 -13.00 -7.53 -21.58
N TRP A 142 -14.09 -6.74 -21.48
CA TRP A 142 -15.14 -6.77 -22.49
C TRP A 142 -14.63 -6.34 -23.90
N ARG A 143 -13.77 -5.30 -23.97
CA ARG A 143 -13.28 -4.73 -25.22
C ARG A 143 -12.14 -5.52 -25.85
N TYR A 144 -11.24 -6.09 -25.07
CA TYR A 144 -9.98 -6.69 -25.49
C TYR A 144 -9.86 -8.17 -25.14
N GLY A 145 -10.86 -8.77 -24.49
CA GLY A 145 -10.86 -10.18 -24.06
C GLY A 145 -9.91 -10.50 -22.90
N ARG A 146 -9.25 -9.49 -22.30
CA ARG A 146 -8.30 -9.66 -21.19
C ARG A 146 -8.24 -8.41 -20.30
N PRO A 147 -7.91 -8.57 -19.01
CA PRO A 147 -7.58 -7.45 -18.15
C PRO A 147 -6.24 -6.82 -18.57
N GLU A 148 -6.05 -5.57 -18.21
CA GLU A 148 -4.74 -4.93 -18.23
C GLU A 148 -4.11 -5.06 -16.84
N VAL A 149 -3.07 -5.87 -16.74
CA VAL A 149 -2.31 -6.11 -15.52
C VAL A 149 -0.92 -5.53 -15.69
N HIS A 150 -0.41 -4.88 -14.67
CA HIS A 150 0.96 -4.44 -14.65
C HIS A 150 1.88 -5.68 -14.69
N GLU A 151 2.96 -5.64 -15.47
CA GLU A 151 3.84 -6.79 -15.68
C GLU A 151 4.49 -7.33 -14.40
N ASP A 152 4.67 -6.47 -13.39
CA ASP A 152 5.26 -6.84 -12.10
C ASP A 152 4.22 -7.30 -11.05
N HIS A 153 2.91 -7.36 -11.40
CA HIS A 153 1.91 -7.90 -10.48
C HIS A 153 1.93 -9.42 -10.50
N THR A 154 2.25 -10.01 -9.37
CA THR A 154 2.30 -11.47 -9.19
C THR A 154 1.00 -12.04 -8.63
N ASN A 155 0.17 -11.21 -8.01
CA ASN A 155 -1.11 -11.61 -7.46
C ASN A 155 -2.14 -10.46 -7.48
N TRP A 156 -3.41 -10.82 -7.30
CA TRP A 156 -4.50 -9.87 -7.14
C TRP A 156 -5.24 -10.12 -5.85
N GLN A 157 -5.49 -9.06 -5.11
CA GLN A 157 -6.30 -9.08 -3.89
C GLN A 157 -7.57 -8.28 -4.10
N ASP A 158 -8.70 -8.82 -3.67
CA ASP A 158 -9.93 -8.08 -3.45
C ASP A 158 -10.18 -7.90 -1.93
N PRO A 159 -11.12 -7.03 -1.51
CA PRO A 159 -11.37 -6.83 -0.08
C PRO A 159 -11.65 -8.10 0.72
N THR A 160 -12.30 -9.10 0.11
CA THR A 160 -12.66 -10.35 0.78
C THR A 160 -11.43 -11.22 0.99
N THR A 161 -10.63 -11.42 -0.07
CA THR A 161 -9.42 -12.25 -0.02
C THR A 161 -8.36 -11.64 0.87
N LEU A 162 -8.12 -10.32 0.76
CA LEU A 162 -7.15 -9.62 1.60
C LEU A 162 -7.53 -9.66 3.08
N THR A 163 -8.80 -9.39 3.43
CA THR A 163 -9.23 -9.44 4.83
C THR A 163 -9.19 -10.86 5.39
N ALA A 164 -9.48 -11.88 4.59
CA ALA A 164 -9.32 -13.28 4.99
C ALA A 164 -7.86 -13.63 5.26
N LEU A 165 -6.93 -13.19 4.39
CA LEU A 165 -5.50 -13.43 4.54
C LEU A 165 -4.95 -12.71 5.78
N LEU A 166 -5.31 -11.45 5.99
CA LEU A 166 -4.94 -10.68 7.19
C LEU A 166 -5.36 -11.40 8.47
N ARG A 167 -6.62 -11.87 8.56
CA ARG A 167 -7.12 -12.62 9.72
C ARG A 167 -6.32 -13.90 9.97
N ARG A 168 -5.99 -14.66 8.92
CA ARG A 168 -5.14 -15.86 9.02
C ARG A 168 -3.72 -15.56 9.50
N CYS A 169 -3.23 -14.33 9.25
CA CYS A 169 -1.94 -13.86 9.74
C CYS A 169 -2.03 -13.21 11.15
N GLY A 170 -3.17 -13.29 11.85
CA GLY A 170 -3.32 -12.80 13.22
C GLY A 170 -3.77 -11.35 13.35
N PHE A 171 -4.18 -10.70 12.27
CA PHE A 171 -4.70 -9.33 12.31
C PHE A 171 -6.21 -9.28 12.51
N GLU A 172 -6.65 -8.26 13.25
CA GLU A 172 -8.06 -7.84 13.31
C GLU A 172 -8.31 -6.67 12.38
N ILE A 173 -9.37 -6.74 11.57
CA ILE A 173 -9.70 -5.66 10.65
C ILE A 173 -10.42 -4.55 11.41
N ALA A 174 -9.78 -3.38 11.48
CA ALA A 174 -10.32 -2.20 12.16
C ALA A 174 -11.18 -1.34 11.24
N ASP A 175 -10.76 -1.14 9.99
CA ASP A 175 -11.49 -0.34 9.00
C ASP A 175 -11.19 -0.82 7.57
N GLY A 176 -12.05 -0.44 6.63
CA GLY A 176 -11.85 -0.65 5.21
C GLY A 176 -12.62 0.40 4.39
N CYS A 177 -11.98 0.93 3.38
CA CYS A 177 -12.62 1.91 2.51
C CYS A 177 -12.18 1.77 1.05
N TRP A 178 -13.01 2.30 0.18
CA TRP A 178 -12.74 2.40 -1.25
C TRP A 178 -11.98 3.68 -1.58
N VAL A 179 -11.07 3.61 -2.55
CA VAL A 179 -10.35 4.77 -3.09
C VAL A 179 -10.83 5.05 -4.50
N GLN A 180 -11.30 6.28 -4.74
CA GLN A 180 -11.82 6.69 -6.03
C GLN A 180 -11.36 8.12 -6.37
N PRO A 181 -10.30 8.30 -7.18
CA PRO A 181 -9.84 9.61 -7.59
C PRO A 181 -10.91 10.42 -8.33
N ARG A 182 -10.86 11.75 -8.19
CA ARG A 182 -11.84 12.68 -8.81
C ARG A 182 -11.97 12.56 -10.32
N LYS A 183 -10.93 12.13 -11.02
CA LYS A 183 -10.86 12.05 -12.50
C LYS A 183 -11.61 10.85 -13.10
N SER A 184 -12.30 10.04 -12.30
CA SER A 184 -13.12 8.96 -12.83
C SER A 184 -14.29 9.55 -13.62
N LEU A 185 -14.36 9.21 -14.90
CA LEU A 185 -15.38 9.68 -15.85
C LEU A 185 -16.81 9.19 -15.54
N PHE A 186 -16.97 8.34 -14.54
CA PHE A 186 -18.27 7.77 -14.17
C PHE A 186 -19.00 8.60 -13.13
N LYS A 187 -20.22 8.95 -13.44
CA LYS A 187 -21.10 9.79 -12.62
C LYS A 187 -21.23 9.24 -11.19
N THR A 188 -21.16 10.14 -10.22
CA THR A 188 -21.10 9.89 -8.77
C THR A 188 -22.17 8.91 -8.23
N TRP A 189 -23.39 8.93 -8.82
CA TRP A 189 -24.49 8.06 -8.39
C TRP A 189 -24.27 6.55 -8.67
N LYS A 190 -23.58 6.20 -9.78
CA LYS A 190 -23.22 4.80 -10.09
C LYS A 190 -22.20 4.25 -9.10
N ARG A 191 -21.36 5.13 -8.56
CA ARG A 191 -20.37 4.79 -7.53
C ARG A 191 -21.02 4.50 -6.18
N LEU A 192 -22.08 5.24 -5.82
CA LEU A 192 -22.82 5.03 -4.57
C LEU A 192 -23.54 3.67 -4.55
N LEU A 193 -24.07 3.25 -5.71
CA LEU A 193 -24.80 1.99 -5.86
C LEU A 193 -23.90 0.75 -5.98
N ARG A 194 -22.63 0.93 -6.42
CA ARG A 194 -21.70 -0.19 -6.64
C ARG A 194 -20.28 0.18 -6.24
N PRO A 195 -20.00 0.36 -4.95
CA PRO A 195 -18.67 0.77 -4.47
C PRO A 195 -17.57 -0.23 -4.85
N TYR A 196 -17.91 -1.50 -5.05
CA TYR A 196 -16.99 -2.56 -5.47
C TYR A 196 -16.33 -2.31 -6.84
N PHE A 197 -16.81 -1.37 -7.62
CA PHE A 197 -16.16 -0.94 -8.87
C PHE A 197 -15.20 0.24 -8.71
N SER A 198 -14.85 0.60 -7.49
CA SER A 198 -13.85 1.63 -7.20
C SER A 198 -12.44 1.21 -7.66
N TYR A 199 -11.59 2.20 -7.89
CA TYR A 199 -10.24 2.00 -8.46
C TYR A 199 -9.34 1.15 -7.57
N ALA A 200 -9.32 1.43 -6.27
CA ALA A 200 -8.51 0.75 -5.27
C ALA A 200 -9.26 0.69 -3.94
N PHE A 201 -8.66 0.03 -2.97
CA PHE A 201 -9.17 0.01 -1.61
C PHE A 201 -8.04 0.05 -0.58
N VAL A 202 -8.38 0.40 0.66
CA VAL A 202 -7.47 0.42 1.81
C VAL A 202 -8.08 -0.42 2.91
N VAL A 203 -7.25 -1.21 3.56
CA VAL A 203 -7.58 -1.94 4.79
C VAL A 203 -6.70 -1.44 5.92
N VAL A 204 -7.31 -1.12 7.05
CA VAL A 204 -6.63 -0.83 8.32
C VAL A 204 -6.82 -2.05 9.22
N ALA A 205 -5.73 -2.65 9.63
CA ALA A 205 -5.73 -3.86 10.45
C ALA A 205 -4.88 -3.66 11.71
N ARG A 206 -5.29 -4.23 12.84
CA ARG A 206 -4.56 -4.20 14.11
C ARG A 206 -3.92 -5.54 14.39
N TRP A 207 -2.68 -5.52 14.79
CA TRP A 207 -2.00 -6.69 15.30
C TRP A 207 -2.48 -7.02 16.72
N LYS A 208 -2.97 -8.24 16.94
CA LYS A 208 -3.50 -8.65 18.26
C LYS A 208 -2.41 -8.89 19.31
N GLY A 209 -1.15 -8.95 18.88
CA GLY A 209 -0.07 -9.49 19.71
C GLY A 209 0.01 -11.01 19.61
N ALA A 210 1.14 -11.58 19.98
CA ALA A 210 1.31 -13.02 20.12
C ALA A 210 0.79 -13.47 21.48
#